data_ec11e6752c5c2e5fcd591ba4ff269053
#
_entry.id   ec11e6752c5c2e5fcd591ba4ff269053
#
_cell.length_a   1.000
_cell.length_b   1.000
_cell.length_c   1.000
_cell.angle_alpha   90.00
_cell.angle_beta   90.00
_cell.angle_gamma   90.00
#
_symmetry.space_group_name_H-M   'P 1'
#
loop_
_entity.id
_entity.type
_entity.pdbx_description
1 polymer ?
#
loop_
_entity_poly.entity_id
_entity_poly.type
_entity_poly.pdbx_seq_one_letter_code
_entity_poly.pdbx_strand_id
1 'polypeptide(L)'
;MRRKLLRFVRVACLSGLLMSLPVAAGEATGPAADFSLPSRNGQAVSLTSLRGQVVLINFWATWCGPCRKEMPLLEQIQKRYAPLGFTMLGVNVEEDTTQMEAFLGDVPVTFPVLLDPANRVSKLYDVAAMPSTVIVDRKGNIRFIHQGYQAGDESVYQDVIRQLIRERT
;
A
#
# COMPACT_ATOMS: atom_id res chain seq x y z
N MET A 1 -61.60 48.10 -28.15
CA MET A 1 -61.03 46.83 -28.60
C MET A 1 -59.55 46.84 -28.36
N ARG A 2 -59.03 46.19 -27.30
CA ARG A 2 -57.62 46.08 -26.94
C ARG A 2 -57.21 44.61 -26.89
N ARG A 3 -56.42 44.16 -27.87
CA ARG A 3 -55.87 42.80 -27.94
C ARG A 3 -54.70 42.69 -26.94
N LYS A 4 -54.82 41.83 -25.92
CA LYS A 4 -53.75 41.48 -25.02
C LYS A 4 -52.89 40.40 -25.67
N LEU A 5 -51.61 40.72 -25.89
CA LEU A 5 -50.58 39.82 -26.42
C LEU A 5 -50.03 39.03 -25.24
N LEU A 6 -50.31 37.71 -25.15
CA LEU A 6 -49.68 36.81 -24.18
C LEU A 6 -48.26 36.47 -24.68
N ARG A 7 -47.25 36.92 -23.94
CA ARG A 7 -45.86 36.48 -24.15
C ARG A 7 -45.65 35.16 -23.42
N PHE A 8 -45.48 34.08 -24.16
CA PHE A 8 -44.99 32.79 -23.61
C PHE A 8 -43.50 32.90 -23.30
N VAL A 9 -43.16 32.89 -22.01
CA VAL A 9 -41.77 32.74 -21.55
C VAL A 9 -41.45 31.23 -21.62
N ARG A 10 -40.61 30.84 -22.56
CA ARG A 10 -40.01 29.50 -22.58
C ARG A 10 -38.92 29.42 -21.53
N VAL A 11 -39.18 28.74 -20.43
CA VAL A 11 -38.15 28.33 -19.46
C VAL A 11 -37.38 27.17 -20.08
N ALA A 12 -36.15 27.43 -20.48
CA ALA A 12 -35.23 26.39 -20.92
C ALA A 12 -34.66 25.71 -19.66
N CYS A 13 -35.08 24.49 -19.36
CA CYS A 13 -34.47 23.64 -18.38
C CYS A 13 -33.07 23.23 -18.91
N LEU A 14 -32.02 23.85 -18.37
CA LEU A 14 -30.65 23.34 -18.51
C LEU A 14 -30.53 22.09 -17.62
N SER A 15 -30.68 20.92 -18.20
CA SER A 15 -30.31 19.66 -17.55
C SER A 15 -28.78 19.61 -17.44
N GLY A 16 -28.26 19.97 -16.27
CA GLY A 16 -26.83 19.83 -15.94
C GLY A 16 -26.49 18.34 -15.87
N LEU A 17 -25.78 17.86 -16.89
CA LEU A 17 -25.15 16.53 -16.91
C LEU A 17 -24.02 16.52 -15.86
N LEU A 18 -24.27 16.01 -14.68
CA LEU A 18 -23.27 15.73 -13.66
C LEU A 18 -22.34 14.63 -14.19
N MET A 19 -21.25 15.05 -14.79
CA MET A 19 -20.17 14.18 -15.22
C MET A 19 -19.43 13.72 -13.96
N SER A 20 -19.76 12.52 -13.46
CA SER A 20 -18.99 11.85 -12.42
C SER A 20 -17.60 11.53 -12.99
N LEU A 21 -16.60 12.31 -12.58
CA LEU A 21 -15.22 12.00 -12.86
C LEU A 21 -14.87 10.67 -12.15
N PRO A 22 -14.25 9.69 -12.84
CA PRO A 22 -13.75 8.50 -12.17
C PRO A 22 -12.67 8.96 -11.17
N VAL A 23 -12.79 8.55 -9.92
CA VAL A 23 -11.71 8.65 -8.95
C VAL A 23 -10.55 7.82 -9.52
N ALA A 24 -9.50 8.48 -9.94
CA ALA A 24 -8.30 7.83 -10.44
C ALA A 24 -7.71 6.99 -9.29
N ALA A 25 -7.80 5.68 -9.42
CA ALA A 25 -6.98 4.76 -8.62
C ALA A 25 -5.52 5.18 -8.80
N GLY A 26 -4.77 5.31 -7.69
CA GLY A 26 -3.47 5.93 -7.57
C GLY A 26 -2.56 5.80 -8.80
N GLU A 27 -2.05 6.93 -9.26
CA GLU A 27 -1.14 6.99 -10.42
C GLU A 27 0.05 6.07 -10.20
N ALA A 28 0.41 5.29 -11.23
CA ALA A 28 1.64 4.51 -11.24
C ALA A 28 2.81 5.48 -11.06
N THR A 29 3.52 5.39 -9.94
CA THR A 29 4.60 6.34 -9.60
C THR A 29 5.94 5.97 -10.26
N GLY A 30 5.97 4.95 -11.12
CA GLY A 30 7.14 4.47 -11.84
C GLY A 30 7.79 3.23 -11.22
N PRO A 31 8.99 2.82 -11.71
CA PRO A 31 9.66 1.63 -11.20
C PRO A 31 10.06 1.79 -9.73
N ALA A 32 9.79 0.76 -8.94
CA ALA A 32 10.27 0.68 -7.56
C ALA A 32 11.80 0.61 -7.54
N ALA A 33 12.41 1.38 -6.67
CA ALA A 33 13.85 1.31 -6.44
C ALA A 33 14.23 -0.08 -5.93
N ASP A 34 15.24 -0.71 -6.53
CA ASP A 34 15.69 -2.02 -6.08
C ASP A 34 16.49 -1.93 -4.80
N PHE A 35 16.37 -2.97 -4.00
CA PHE A 35 17.17 -3.12 -2.78
C PHE A 35 17.42 -4.60 -2.49
N SER A 36 18.41 -4.85 -1.63
CA SER A 36 18.65 -6.14 -1.01
C SER A 36 18.95 -5.91 0.48
N LEU A 37 18.16 -6.55 1.34
CA LEU A 37 18.30 -6.47 2.79
C LEU A 37 18.40 -7.87 3.39
N PRO A 38 19.18 -8.05 4.48
CA PRO A 38 19.14 -9.27 5.27
C PRO A 38 17.75 -9.38 5.93
N SER A 39 17.21 -10.58 5.94
CA SER A 39 16.03 -10.88 6.75
C SER A 39 16.41 -11.37 8.14
N ARG A 40 15.44 -11.39 9.04
CA ARG A 40 15.57 -11.90 10.41
C ARG A 40 16.22 -13.30 10.51
N ASN A 41 15.99 -14.16 9.50
CA ASN A 41 16.58 -15.50 9.45
C ASN A 41 17.98 -15.54 8.79
N GLY A 42 18.58 -14.39 8.49
CA GLY A 42 19.90 -14.24 7.89
C GLY A 42 19.96 -14.35 6.36
N GLN A 43 18.88 -14.70 5.71
CA GLN A 43 18.83 -14.75 4.23
C GLN A 43 18.63 -13.36 3.64
N ALA A 44 19.39 -13.01 2.60
CA ALA A 44 19.18 -11.77 1.88
C ALA A 44 17.95 -11.89 0.98
N VAL A 45 17.07 -10.86 1.01
CA VAL A 45 15.91 -10.74 0.13
C VAL A 45 16.08 -9.50 -0.74
N SER A 46 16.04 -9.69 -2.05
CA SER A 46 16.07 -8.61 -3.05
C SER A 46 14.67 -8.40 -3.63
N LEU A 47 14.28 -7.14 -3.84
CA LEU A 47 13.00 -6.84 -4.47
C LEU A 47 12.94 -7.38 -5.91
N THR A 48 14.04 -7.35 -6.65
CA THR A 48 14.11 -7.91 -8.02
C THR A 48 13.88 -9.42 -8.05
N SER A 49 14.23 -10.16 -6.99
CA SER A 49 13.96 -11.61 -6.93
C SER A 49 12.47 -11.94 -6.82
N LEU A 50 11.62 -10.96 -6.52
CA LEU A 50 10.18 -11.11 -6.38
C LEU A 50 9.39 -10.67 -7.62
N ARG A 51 10.07 -10.42 -8.74
CA ARG A 51 9.41 -10.13 -10.03
C ARG A 51 8.41 -11.24 -10.39
N GLY A 52 7.27 -10.86 -10.92
CA GLY A 52 6.14 -11.77 -11.18
C GLY A 52 5.16 -11.91 -10.01
N GLN A 53 5.50 -11.38 -8.82
CA GLN A 53 4.62 -11.29 -7.66
C GLN A 53 4.14 -9.85 -7.44
N VAL A 54 2.98 -9.69 -6.84
CA VAL A 54 2.55 -8.43 -6.22
C VAL A 54 3.23 -8.35 -4.86
N VAL A 55 3.94 -7.26 -4.59
CA VAL A 55 4.71 -7.10 -3.35
C VAL A 55 4.17 -5.93 -2.54
N LEU A 56 3.87 -6.14 -1.26
CA LEU A 56 3.62 -5.09 -0.30
C LEU A 56 4.85 -4.92 0.59
N ILE A 57 5.40 -3.72 0.61
CA ILE A 57 6.52 -3.34 1.47
C ILE A 57 5.95 -2.44 2.56
N ASN A 58 6.09 -2.86 3.82
CA ASN A 58 5.67 -2.06 4.98
C ASN A 58 6.88 -1.73 5.85
N PHE A 59 7.14 -0.43 6.03
CA PHE A 59 8.20 0.07 6.90
C PHE A 59 7.64 0.27 8.31
N TRP A 60 8.29 -0.31 9.31
CA TRP A 60 7.77 -0.35 10.66
C TRP A 60 8.85 -0.38 11.75
N ALA A 61 8.43 -0.11 13.00
CA ALA A 61 9.26 -0.23 14.19
C ALA A 61 8.41 -0.59 15.42
N THR A 62 9.02 -1.14 16.46
CA THR A 62 8.30 -1.54 17.69
C THR A 62 7.83 -0.35 18.51
N TRP A 63 8.54 0.76 18.50
CA TRP A 63 8.14 2.01 19.15
C TRP A 63 6.96 2.72 18.45
N CYS A 64 6.60 2.31 17.24
CA CYS A 64 5.48 2.85 16.48
C CYS A 64 4.17 2.15 16.88
N GLY A 65 3.34 2.82 17.67
CA GLY A 65 2.07 2.28 18.14
C GLY A 65 1.10 1.85 17.03
N PRO A 66 0.87 2.65 15.97
CA PRO A 66 0.08 2.26 14.81
C PRO A 66 0.65 1.03 14.09
N CYS A 67 1.98 0.92 13.93
CA CYS A 67 2.62 -0.25 13.30
C CYS A 67 2.29 -1.56 14.03
N ARG A 68 2.34 -1.54 15.36
CA ARG A 68 1.99 -2.71 16.18
C ARG A 68 0.55 -3.15 16.02
N LYS A 69 -0.37 -2.20 15.80
CA LYS A 69 -1.80 -2.51 15.55
C LYS A 69 -2.02 -3.08 14.15
N GLU A 70 -1.27 -2.59 13.16
CA GLU A 70 -1.38 -3.01 11.77
C GLU A 70 -0.80 -4.42 11.54
N MET A 71 0.27 -4.79 12.21
CA MET A 71 1.05 -6.01 11.98
C MET A 71 0.19 -7.30 11.93
N PRO A 72 -0.75 -7.57 12.87
CA PRO A 72 -1.60 -8.76 12.80
C PRO A 72 -2.53 -8.78 11.58
N LEU A 73 -2.94 -7.60 11.09
CA LEU A 73 -3.81 -7.46 9.93
C LEU A 73 -3.03 -7.71 8.64
N LEU A 74 -1.77 -7.25 8.59
CA LEU A 74 -0.85 -7.54 7.49
C LEU A 74 -0.55 -9.04 7.39
N GLU A 75 -0.41 -9.73 8.51
CA GLU A 75 -0.27 -11.20 8.53
C GLU A 75 -1.50 -11.90 7.95
N GLN A 76 -2.70 -11.39 8.21
CA GLN A 76 -3.92 -11.93 7.59
C GLN A 76 -3.93 -11.71 6.07
N ILE A 77 -3.46 -10.54 5.61
CA ILE A 77 -3.30 -10.23 4.18
C ILE A 77 -2.30 -11.19 3.55
N GLN A 78 -1.12 -11.38 4.17
CA GLN A 78 -0.12 -12.35 3.70
C GLN A 78 -0.73 -13.74 3.53
N LYS A 79 -1.36 -14.29 4.57
CA LYS A 79 -1.97 -15.63 4.54
C LYS A 79 -3.02 -15.76 3.43
N ARG A 80 -3.83 -14.73 3.24
CA ARG A 80 -4.92 -14.74 2.25
C ARG A 80 -4.42 -14.71 0.81
N TYR A 81 -3.41 -13.90 0.53
CA TYR A 81 -3.01 -13.60 -0.86
C TYR A 81 -1.72 -14.29 -1.30
N ALA A 82 -0.91 -14.83 -0.41
CA ALA A 82 0.31 -15.56 -0.77
C ALA A 82 0.09 -16.66 -1.83
N PRO A 83 -0.96 -17.51 -1.73
CA PRO A 83 -1.21 -18.52 -2.75
C PRO A 83 -1.55 -17.97 -4.14
N LEU A 84 -1.83 -16.66 -4.23
CA LEU A 84 -2.21 -15.98 -5.48
C LEU A 84 -1.06 -15.19 -6.12
N GLY A 85 0.18 -15.40 -5.66
CA GLY A 85 1.36 -14.70 -6.16
C GLY A 85 1.53 -13.32 -5.54
N PHE A 86 1.36 -13.24 -4.23
CA PHE A 86 1.59 -12.06 -3.41
C PHE A 86 2.64 -12.36 -2.34
N THR A 87 3.45 -11.37 -2.04
CA THR A 87 4.41 -11.42 -0.92
C THR A 87 4.41 -10.09 -0.17
N MET A 88 4.33 -10.17 1.15
CA MET A 88 4.59 -9.05 2.02
C MET A 88 6.03 -9.04 2.50
N LEU A 89 6.63 -7.85 2.62
CA LEU A 89 7.94 -7.59 3.23
C LEU A 89 7.76 -6.61 4.38
N GLY A 90 8.03 -7.01 5.60
CA GLY A 90 8.05 -6.10 6.75
C GLY A 90 9.47 -5.57 6.95
N VAL A 91 9.75 -4.31 6.60
CA VAL A 91 11.07 -3.68 6.75
C VAL A 91 11.15 -2.98 8.10
N ASN A 92 11.89 -3.59 9.03
CA ASN A 92 12.15 -3.00 10.34
C ASN A 92 13.32 -2.02 10.26
N VAL A 93 13.16 -0.82 10.83
CA VAL A 93 14.14 0.29 10.75
C VAL A 93 14.92 0.52 12.03
N GLU A 94 14.82 -0.39 12.99
CA GLU A 94 15.50 -0.27 14.29
C GLU A 94 16.95 -0.76 14.20
N GLU A 95 17.86 -0.04 14.87
CA GLU A 95 19.26 -0.46 14.98
C GLU A 95 19.41 -1.67 15.91
N ASP A 96 18.70 -1.65 17.05
CA ASP A 96 18.63 -2.75 18.00
C ASP A 96 17.36 -3.59 17.77
N THR A 97 17.55 -4.82 17.35
CA THR A 97 16.47 -5.75 17.05
C THR A 97 15.88 -6.49 18.26
N THR A 98 16.38 -6.24 19.47
CA THR A 98 15.95 -6.94 20.70
C THR A 98 14.45 -6.77 20.94
N GLN A 99 13.92 -5.54 20.81
CA GLN A 99 12.51 -5.26 20.99
C GLN A 99 11.67 -5.84 19.85
N MET A 100 12.20 -5.85 18.62
CA MET A 100 11.57 -6.50 17.47
C MET A 100 11.40 -8.00 17.71
N GLU A 101 12.43 -8.68 18.18
CA GLU A 101 12.38 -10.11 18.46
C GLU A 101 11.34 -10.44 19.56
N ALA A 102 11.32 -9.65 20.64
CA ALA A 102 10.30 -9.80 21.69
C ALA A 102 8.89 -9.61 21.15
N PHE A 103 8.66 -8.53 20.38
CA PHE A 103 7.36 -8.25 19.79
C PHE A 103 6.90 -9.34 18.83
N LEU A 104 7.78 -9.85 17.96
CA LEU A 104 7.45 -10.91 17.01
C LEU A 104 7.28 -12.28 17.69
N GLY A 105 7.77 -12.45 18.91
CA GLY A 105 7.45 -13.59 19.77
C GLY A 105 5.99 -13.60 20.20
N ASP A 106 5.44 -12.42 20.53
CA ASP A 106 4.04 -12.24 20.92
C ASP A 106 3.09 -12.15 19.71
N VAL A 107 3.55 -11.57 18.60
CA VAL A 107 2.80 -11.35 17.36
C VAL A 107 3.55 -12.02 16.20
N PRO A 108 3.44 -13.35 16.07
CA PRO A 108 4.19 -14.07 15.04
C PRO A 108 3.66 -13.76 13.64
N VAL A 109 4.59 -13.60 12.70
CA VAL A 109 4.31 -13.34 11.29
C VAL A 109 5.00 -14.40 10.41
N THR A 110 4.40 -14.71 9.25
CA THR A 110 4.92 -15.68 8.28
C THR A 110 5.66 -15.02 7.11
N PHE A 111 5.48 -13.73 6.91
CA PHE A 111 6.19 -12.99 5.87
C PHE A 111 7.62 -12.65 6.28
N PRO A 112 8.53 -12.42 5.32
CA PRO A 112 9.90 -11.98 5.61
C PRO A 112 9.94 -10.65 6.34
N VAL A 113 10.64 -10.63 7.48
CA VAL A 113 11.01 -9.41 8.21
C VAL A 113 12.44 -9.06 7.85
N LEU A 114 12.62 -7.93 7.19
CA LEU A 114 13.88 -7.42 6.69
C LEU A 114 14.44 -6.37 7.64
N LEU A 115 15.76 -6.24 7.70
CA LEU A 115 16.46 -5.36 8.63
C LEU A 115 17.10 -4.20 7.86
N ASP A 116 16.69 -2.97 8.15
CA ASP A 116 17.24 -1.73 7.59
C ASP A 116 17.76 -0.79 8.70
N PRO A 117 18.72 -1.24 9.54
CA PRO A 117 19.18 -0.49 10.72
C PRO A 117 19.84 0.85 10.35
N ALA A 118 20.39 0.97 9.16
CA ALA A 118 20.97 2.21 8.66
C ALA A 118 19.97 3.14 7.96
N ASN A 119 18.71 2.75 7.91
CA ASN A 119 17.63 3.49 7.25
C ASN A 119 17.94 3.84 5.77
N ARG A 120 18.65 2.95 5.06
CA ARG A 120 19.04 3.18 3.66
C ARG A 120 17.85 2.99 2.71
N VAL A 121 17.10 1.91 2.92
CA VAL A 121 15.96 1.59 2.07
C VAL A 121 14.77 2.46 2.43
N SER A 122 14.52 2.72 3.72
CA SER A 122 13.46 3.65 4.12
C SER A 122 13.68 5.06 3.56
N LYS A 123 14.92 5.57 3.52
CA LYS A 123 15.25 6.84 2.84
C LYS A 123 15.08 6.77 1.33
N LEU A 124 15.45 5.64 0.70
CA LEU A 124 15.30 5.43 -0.75
C LEU A 124 13.82 5.48 -1.19
N TYR A 125 12.91 5.12 -0.29
CA TYR A 125 11.46 5.13 -0.51
C TYR A 125 10.76 6.37 0.08
N ASP A 126 11.53 7.40 0.47
CA ASP A 126 11.01 8.66 1.04
C ASP A 126 10.02 8.45 2.19
N VAL A 127 10.34 7.50 3.08
CA VAL A 127 9.51 7.18 4.25
C VAL A 127 9.52 8.35 5.23
N ALA A 128 8.46 9.17 5.20
CA ALA A 128 8.31 10.36 6.04
C ALA A 128 7.50 10.11 7.32
N ALA A 129 6.75 9.01 7.38
CA ALA A 129 5.92 8.62 8.54
C ALA A 129 5.95 7.10 8.76
N MET A 130 5.64 6.67 9.99
CA MET A 130 5.55 5.25 10.34
C MET A 130 4.13 4.90 10.82
N PRO A 131 3.58 3.78 10.29
CA PRO A 131 4.12 2.94 9.21
C PRO A 131 4.04 3.64 7.85
N SER A 132 4.80 3.13 6.87
CA SER A 132 4.62 3.47 5.46
C SER A 132 4.47 2.19 4.65
N THR A 133 3.47 2.18 3.78
CA THR A 133 3.14 1.02 2.94
C THR A 133 3.29 1.36 1.47
N VAL A 134 4.03 0.53 0.74
CA VAL A 134 4.22 0.62 -0.71
C VAL A 134 3.76 -0.68 -1.34
N ILE A 135 2.92 -0.61 -2.39
CA ILE A 135 2.51 -1.80 -3.14
C ILE A 135 3.08 -1.72 -4.56
N VAL A 136 3.76 -2.79 -4.93
CA VAL A 136 4.49 -2.94 -6.20
C VAL A 136 3.81 -4.02 -7.04
N ASP A 137 3.63 -3.77 -8.34
CA ASP A 137 3.04 -4.74 -9.26
C ASP A 137 4.05 -5.82 -9.69
N ARG A 138 3.57 -6.81 -10.45
CA ARG A 138 4.37 -7.94 -10.96
C ARG A 138 5.55 -7.50 -11.85
N LYS A 139 5.46 -6.32 -12.48
CA LYS A 139 6.52 -5.73 -13.33
C LYS A 139 7.51 -4.91 -12.51
N GLY A 140 7.20 -4.67 -11.24
CA GLY A 140 8.02 -3.92 -10.31
C GLY A 140 7.78 -2.42 -10.33
N ASN A 141 6.61 -1.98 -10.74
CA ASN A 141 6.23 -0.57 -10.64
C ASN A 141 5.46 -0.33 -9.34
N ILE A 142 5.71 0.81 -8.72
CA ILE A 142 4.92 1.26 -7.57
C ILE A 142 3.52 1.60 -8.06
N ARG A 143 2.52 1.04 -7.40
CA ARG A 143 1.11 1.25 -7.74
C ARG A 143 0.32 1.92 -6.60
N PHE A 144 0.89 1.94 -5.41
CA PHE A 144 0.25 2.53 -4.24
C PHE A 144 1.31 2.91 -3.19
N ILE A 145 1.14 4.07 -2.56
CA ILE A 145 1.93 4.53 -1.41
C ILE A 145 0.94 5.06 -0.38
N HIS A 146 1.13 4.66 0.87
CA HIS A 146 0.37 5.16 2.00
C HIS A 146 1.30 5.43 3.18
N GLN A 147 1.12 6.58 3.85
CA GLN A 147 1.93 6.99 5.00
C GLN A 147 1.04 7.14 6.23
N GLY A 148 1.47 6.53 7.31
CA GLY A 148 0.66 6.38 8.52
C GLY A 148 -0.25 5.15 8.45
N TYR A 149 -1.04 4.94 9.52
CA TYR A 149 -2.07 3.90 9.56
C TYR A 149 -3.25 4.35 10.42
N GLN A 150 -4.44 4.18 9.88
CA GLN A 150 -5.71 4.27 10.58
C GLN A 150 -6.48 2.95 10.40
N ALA A 151 -7.29 2.60 11.40
CA ALA A 151 -8.10 1.38 11.31
C ALA A 151 -9.03 1.45 10.08
N GLY A 152 -8.94 0.44 9.21
CA GLY A 152 -9.66 0.38 7.94
C GLY A 152 -8.76 0.52 6.71
N ASP A 153 -7.55 1.08 6.82
CA ASP A 153 -6.61 1.24 5.71
C ASP A 153 -6.22 -0.12 5.08
N GLU A 154 -6.21 -1.18 5.88
CA GLU A 154 -5.96 -2.54 5.40
C GLU A 154 -6.98 -3.00 4.35
N SER A 155 -8.18 -2.44 4.34
CA SER A 155 -9.19 -2.71 3.31
C SER A 155 -8.78 -2.10 1.97
N VAL A 156 -8.20 -0.91 1.98
CA VAL A 156 -7.67 -0.24 0.78
C VAL A 156 -6.51 -1.05 0.20
N TYR A 157 -5.58 -1.52 1.06
CA TYR A 157 -4.49 -2.39 0.62
C TYR A 157 -5.01 -3.65 -0.08
N GLN A 158 -6.01 -4.31 0.52
CA GLN A 158 -6.61 -5.50 -0.07
C GLN A 158 -7.29 -5.22 -1.42
N ASP A 159 -7.91 -4.05 -1.60
CA ASP A 159 -8.51 -3.67 -2.88
C ASP A 159 -7.45 -3.52 -3.96
N VAL A 160 -6.35 -2.81 -3.67
CA VAL A 160 -5.22 -2.66 -4.59
C VAL A 160 -4.59 -4.02 -4.90
N ILE A 161 -4.31 -4.85 -3.89
CA ILE A 161 -3.75 -6.19 -4.08
C ILE A 161 -4.63 -7.04 -4.98
N ARG A 162 -5.95 -7.06 -4.74
CA ARG A 162 -6.91 -7.82 -5.57
C ARG A 162 -6.91 -7.34 -7.02
N GLN A 163 -6.85 -6.04 -7.24
CA GLN A 163 -6.74 -5.47 -8.57
C GLN A 163 -5.47 -5.97 -9.28
N LEU A 164 -4.30 -5.81 -8.64
CA LEU A 164 -3.00 -6.17 -9.22
C LEU A 164 -2.85 -7.67 -9.47
N ILE A 165 -3.43 -8.52 -8.62
CA ILE A 165 -3.44 -9.98 -8.83
C ILE A 165 -4.22 -10.36 -10.09
N ARG A 166 -5.30 -9.62 -10.41
CA ARG A 166 -6.12 -9.86 -11.62
C ARG A 166 -5.52 -9.32 -12.90
N GLU A 167 -4.61 -8.36 -12.81
CA GLU A 167 -3.90 -7.83 -13.98
C GLU A 167 -3.06 -8.94 -14.62
N ARG A 168 -3.24 -9.16 -15.93
CA ARG A 168 -2.40 -10.10 -16.69
C ARG A 168 -1.02 -9.48 -16.88
N THR A 169 0.03 -10.25 -16.64
CA THR A 169 1.43 -9.87 -16.92
C THR A 169 1.69 -9.76 -18.39
#